data_c14bd026492de33c51226b96c5cf83c9
#
_entry.id   c14bd026492de33c51226b96c5cf83c9
#
_cell.length_a   1.000
_cell.length_b   1.000
_cell.length_c   1.000
_cell.angle_alpha   90.00
_cell.angle_beta   90.00
_cell.angle_gamma   90.00
#
_symmetry.space_group_name_H-M   'P 1'
#
loop_
_entity.id
_entity.type
_entity.pdbx_description
1 polymer ?
#
loop_
_entity_poly.entity_id
_entity_poly.type
_entity_poly.pdbx_seq_one_letter_code
_entity_poly.pdbx_strand_id
1 'polypeptide(L)'
;MKTVMGVYFKTVGLAIGAIALVACETFDPTDPFTSPGEFYDSKSRKELLAMARKGDYEAIRRLSDTPLQNLEARVESGEYMAMMQLGWRYDTGFGVKTDPTEAARLYRVAAEHGDISMAQNNLGCLYRDGRGVIKDYRTAVQLFQMAAAKGNEHAQNNLGWMHERGYGLKRDYVKAQHYYERAARDRKDFSTGKSLPGQSMAQNNLARLMRDGLGGKTKPQEAIRWFRKSAAQGNSHAHHNLGLIHEKGIGVKRNIQLALKHYEFAVQKGNLLSLHAMAWLYEQGRLVPRNYSLALQYYARAAENGYSMSMYNLGILFREGRGVKRDLITAADWIQRAAIAGNGYAQTTLGEMYEMGEGVSQDFPKAAEWYERAAQQGLTVAQLQLSILHGTGRLGERDLVQSYKWVLLAAHLGHLKTAELRSLLEKDITEAQRTEALRLAREYRPVPVIEEVPPLENRRME
;
A
#
# COMPACT_ATOMS: atom_id res chain seq x y z
N MET A 1 -6.97 34.90 -12.29
CA MET A 1 -6.59 33.48 -12.26
C MET A 1 -5.13 33.21 -11.78
N LYS A 2 -4.26 34.20 -11.74
CA LYS A 2 -2.88 34.05 -11.20
C LYS A 2 -2.79 34.18 -9.67
N THR A 3 -3.83 34.61 -8.99
CA THR A 3 -3.81 34.95 -7.54
C THR A 3 -4.25 33.79 -6.64
N VAL A 4 -4.87 32.74 -7.17
CA VAL A 4 -5.33 31.58 -6.38
C VAL A 4 -4.30 30.45 -6.33
N MET A 5 -3.39 30.38 -7.31
CA MET A 5 -2.30 29.38 -7.32
C MET A 5 -1.08 29.76 -6.45
N GLY A 6 -0.93 31.05 -6.09
CA GLY A 6 0.26 31.55 -5.36
C GLY A 6 0.30 31.27 -3.87
N VAL A 7 -0.80 30.84 -3.26
CA VAL A 7 -0.89 30.59 -1.81
C VAL A 7 -0.63 29.14 -1.43
N TYR A 8 -0.73 28.20 -2.39
CA TYR A 8 -0.57 26.77 -2.14
C TYR A 8 0.89 26.26 -2.16
N PHE A 9 1.85 27.02 -2.68
CA PHE A 9 3.22 26.54 -2.89
C PHE A 9 4.19 26.75 -1.70
N LYS A 10 3.77 27.34 -0.58
CA LYS A 10 4.67 27.63 0.55
C LYS A 10 4.64 26.66 1.75
N THR A 11 3.80 25.62 1.72
CA THR A 11 3.65 24.66 2.85
C THR A 11 3.99 23.20 2.53
N VAL A 12 4.56 22.88 1.37
CA VAL A 12 4.79 21.49 0.90
C VAL A 12 6.22 20.97 1.20
N GLY A 13 7.01 21.65 2.00
CA GLY A 13 8.42 21.24 2.29
C GLY A 13 8.62 20.13 3.32
N LEU A 14 7.60 19.54 3.94
CA LEU A 14 7.78 18.69 5.15
C LEU A 14 7.03 17.36 5.18
N ALA A 15 6.48 16.86 4.07
CA ALA A 15 5.62 15.66 4.07
C ALA A 15 6.19 14.40 3.37
N ILE A 16 7.48 14.35 2.99
CA ILE A 16 8.04 13.19 2.26
C ILE A 16 8.43 12.02 3.18
N GLY A 17 8.34 12.18 4.50
CA GLY A 17 8.71 11.14 5.48
C GLY A 17 7.61 10.17 5.92
N ALA A 18 6.34 10.39 5.54
CA ALA A 18 5.21 9.75 6.23
C ALA A 18 4.58 8.52 5.51
N ILE A 19 5.03 8.12 4.33
CA ILE A 19 4.32 7.12 3.49
C ILE A 19 4.72 5.66 3.80
N ALA A 20 5.83 5.41 4.50
CA ALA A 20 6.28 4.05 4.85
C ALA A 20 5.63 3.47 6.14
N LEU A 21 4.74 4.20 6.79
CA LEU A 21 4.25 3.91 8.17
C LEU A 21 2.95 3.09 8.25
N VAL A 22 2.38 2.62 7.14
CA VAL A 22 1.02 2.04 7.11
C VAL A 22 0.94 0.57 7.55
N ALA A 23 2.04 -0.07 7.90
CA ALA A 23 2.02 -1.48 8.31
C ALA A 23 2.42 -1.75 9.78
N CYS A 24 3.07 -0.83 10.44
CA CYS A 24 3.06 -0.72 11.89
C CYS A 24 2.16 0.47 12.20
N GLU A 25 0.89 0.25 12.50
CA GLU A 25 0.04 1.33 12.98
C GLU A 25 0.75 2.02 14.15
N THR A 26 1.38 3.14 13.87
CA THR A 26 1.58 4.16 14.87
C THR A 26 0.18 4.74 15.10
N PHE A 27 -0.34 4.53 16.28
CA PHE A 27 -1.52 5.17 16.80
C PHE A 27 -1.52 6.65 16.40
N ASP A 28 -2.56 7.11 15.69
CA ASP A 28 -2.75 8.53 15.41
C ASP A 28 -3.23 9.21 16.70
N PRO A 29 -2.40 10.06 17.35
CA PRO A 29 -2.78 10.72 18.58
C PRO A 29 -3.90 11.77 18.41
N THR A 30 -4.33 12.04 17.15
CA THR A 30 -5.35 13.05 16.84
C THR A 30 -6.73 12.46 16.52
N ASP A 31 -6.91 11.11 16.61
CA ASP A 31 -8.19 10.48 16.35
C ASP A 31 -9.21 10.71 17.50
N PRO A 32 -10.22 11.59 17.32
CA PRO A 32 -11.19 11.91 18.38
C PRO A 32 -12.20 10.79 18.66
N PHE A 33 -12.21 9.69 17.87
CA PHE A 33 -13.14 8.58 18.02
C PHE A 33 -12.53 7.35 18.75
N THR A 34 -11.24 7.38 19.06
CA THR A 34 -10.59 6.39 19.90
C THR A 34 -10.51 6.88 21.36
N SER A 35 -11.57 7.41 21.89
CA SER A 35 -11.58 7.81 23.30
C SER A 35 -12.07 6.67 24.21
N PRO A 36 -11.20 5.74 24.60
CA PRO A 36 -11.30 5.11 25.88
C PRO A 36 -10.67 6.01 26.96
N GLY A 37 -10.68 7.34 26.73
CA GLY A 37 -9.99 8.30 27.60
C GLY A 37 -10.26 8.08 29.07
N GLU A 38 -11.53 8.01 29.44
CA GLU A 38 -11.97 7.77 30.82
C GLU A 38 -11.50 6.43 31.40
N PHE A 39 -11.38 5.38 30.57
CA PHE A 39 -10.94 4.06 31.04
C PHE A 39 -9.47 4.09 31.47
N TYR A 40 -8.60 4.69 30.65
CA TYR A 40 -7.16 4.76 30.94
C TYR A 40 -6.82 5.83 31.98
N ASP A 41 -7.59 6.94 32.02
CA ASP A 41 -7.40 8.01 33.02
C ASP A 41 -7.65 7.54 34.44
N SER A 42 -8.48 6.51 34.62
CA SER A 42 -8.75 5.90 35.93
C SER A 42 -7.67 4.91 36.38
N LYS A 43 -6.71 4.55 35.51
CA LYS A 43 -5.71 3.51 35.79
C LYS A 43 -4.48 4.05 36.50
N SER A 44 -4.06 3.32 37.52
CA SER A 44 -2.78 3.58 38.14
C SER A 44 -1.62 3.29 37.18
N ARG A 45 -0.46 3.91 37.40
CA ARG A 45 0.74 3.62 36.62
C ARG A 45 1.11 2.13 36.58
N LYS A 46 0.88 1.40 37.71
CA LYS A 46 1.13 -0.05 37.81
C LYS A 46 0.22 -0.85 36.88
N GLU A 47 -1.05 -0.46 36.78
CA GLU A 47 -2.01 -1.08 35.85
C GLU A 47 -1.64 -0.78 34.39
N LEU A 48 -1.31 0.50 34.07
CA LEU A 48 -0.84 0.88 32.75
C LEU A 48 0.42 0.10 32.33
N LEU A 49 1.38 -0.09 33.23
CA LEU A 49 2.56 -0.93 32.99
C LEU A 49 2.20 -2.39 32.71
N ALA A 50 1.22 -2.95 33.44
CA ALA A 50 0.77 -4.32 33.21
C ALA A 50 0.07 -4.46 31.84
N MET A 51 -0.69 -3.47 31.43
CA MET A 51 -1.35 -3.42 30.12
C MET A 51 -0.34 -3.23 29.00
N ALA A 52 0.61 -2.31 29.17
CA ALA A 52 1.68 -2.06 28.21
C ALA A 52 2.57 -3.31 27.96
N ARG A 53 2.88 -4.09 29.00
CA ARG A 53 3.60 -5.36 28.87
C ARG A 53 2.85 -6.40 28.03
N LYS A 54 1.52 -6.30 27.97
CA LYS A 54 0.65 -7.18 27.17
C LYS A 54 0.40 -6.66 25.75
N GLY A 55 0.95 -5.50 25.39
CA GLY A 55 0.81 -4.98 24.04
C GLY A 55 -0.23 -3.87 23.90
N ASP A 56 -0.66 -3.24 24.97
CA ASP A 56 -1.63 -2.15 24.93
C ASP A 56 -0.96 -0.82 24.59
N TYR A 57 -1.16 -0.34 23.36
CA TYR A 57 -0.53 0.87 22.84
C TYR A 57 -1.03 2.16 23.52
N GLU A 58 -2.30 2.24 23.93
CA GLU A 58 -2.79 3.40 24.66
C GLU A 58 -2.18 3.49 26.06
N ALA A 59 -2.02 2.35 26.73
CA ALA A 59 -1.31 2.31 28.00
C ALA A 59 0.16 2.78 27.85
N ILE A 60 0.80 2.46 26.72
CA ILE A 60 2.16 2.95 26.44
C ILE A 60 2.18 4.43 26.19
N ARG A 61 1.25 4.96 25.39
CA ARG A 61 1.13 6.39 25.15
C ARG A 61 0.99 7.15 26.46
N ARG A 62 0.13 6.71 27.35
CA ARG A 62 -0.07 7.32 28.68
C ARG A 62 1.17 7.24 29.57
N LEU A 63 1.94 6.16 29.44
CA LEU A 63 3.21 6.02 30.14
C LEU A 63 4.31 6.88 29.49
N SER A 64 4.19 7.25 28.22
CA SER A 64 5.16 8.07 27.50
C SER A 64 5.05 9.58 27.76
N ASP A 65 4.02 10.05 28.51
CA ASP A 65 3.97 11.43 29.04
C ASP A 65 5.05 11.70 30.11
N THR A 66 5.83 10.68 30.46
CA THR A 66 6.99 10.82 31.32
C THR A 66 8.01 11.78 30.67
N PRO A 67 8.53 12.81 31.35
CA PRO A 67 9.58 13.67 30.85
C PRO A 67 10.77 12.86 30.30
N LEU A 68 11.36 13.31 29.19
CA LEU A 68 12.44 12.59 28.51
C LEU A 68 13.60 12.27 29.47
N GLN A 69 14.07 13.25 30.26
CA GLN A 69 15.15 13.08 31.23
C GLN A 69 14.86 11.96 32.25
N ASN A 70 13.61 11.85 32.71
CA ASN A 70 13.21 10.78 33.65
C ASN A 70 13.20 9.41 32.96
N LEU A 71 12.86 9.38 31.67
CA LEU A 71 12.88 8.16 30.87
C LEU A 71 14.32 7.70 30.61
N GLU A 72 15.20 8.62 30.28
CA GLU A 72 16.64 8.37 30.09
C GLU A 72 17.31 7.84 31.38
N ALA A 73 17.06 8.47 32.51
CA ALA A 73 17.55 7.97 33.81
C ALA A 73 17.09 6.53 34.13
N ARG A 74 15.86 6.19 33.73
CA ARG A 74 15.33 4.81 33.90
C ARG A 74 15.96 3.81 32.92
N VAL A 75 16.33 4.27 31.73
CA VAL A 75 17.10 3.47 30.76
C VAL A 75 18.50 3.21 31.31
N GLU A 76 19.17 4.22 31.86
CA GLU A 76 20.48 4.11 32.51
C GLU A 76 20.46 3.15 33.72
N SER A 77 19.36 3.11 34.45
CA SER A 77 19.16 2.12 35.54
C SER A 77 18.84 0.71 35.06
N GLY A 78 18.79 0.46 33.75
CA GLY A 78 18.58 -0.86 33.16
C GLY A 78 17.12 -1.29 33.05
N GLU A 79 16.14 -0.39 33.17
CA GLU A 79 14.72 -0.74 33.07
C GLU A 79 14.32 -1.02 31.61
N TYR A 80 14.08 -2.27 31.25
CA TYR A 80 13.75 -2.71 29.88
C TYR A 80 12.46 -2.09 29.34
N MET A 81 11.46 -1.83 30.19
CA MET A 81 10.24 -1.13 29.74
C MET A 81 10.51 0.32 29.38
N ALA A 82 11.43 1.01 30.08
CA ALA A 82 11.86 2.34 29.70
C ALA A 82 12.63 2.33 28.38
N MET A 83 13.48 1.33 28.15
CA MET A 83 14.17 1.13 26.87
C MET A 83 13.16 0.95 25.71
N MET A 84 12.13 0.15 25.89
CA MET A 84 11.06 -0.01 24.90
C MET A 84 10.33 1.32 24.63
N GLN A 85 10.01 2.10 25.67
CA GLN A 85 9.35 3.41 25.54
C GLN A 85 10.25 4.44 24.85
N LEU A 86 11.53 4.51 25.21
CA LEU A 86 12.49 5.42 24.58
C LEU A 86 12.74 5.01 23.12
N GLY A 87 12.85 3.71 22.84
CA GLY A 87 12.92 3.18 21.49
C GLY A 87 11.73 3.60 20.64
N TRP A 88 10.51 3.56 21.20
CA TRP A 88 9.31 4.04 20.50
C TRP A 88 9.38 5.55 20.21
N ARG A 89 9.91 6.37 21.13
CA ARG A 89 10.11 7.81 20.86
C ARG A 89 11.08 8.05 19.70
N TYR A 90 12.20 7.35 19.67
CA TYR A 90 13.16 7.47 18.55
C TYR A 90 12.59 6.93 17.24
N ASP A 91 11.76 5.88 17.28
CA ASP A 91 11.13 5.33 16.09
C ASP A 91 10.07 6.28 15.48
N THR A 92 9.30 6.96 16.34
CA THR A 92 8.18 7.83 15.92
C THR A 92 8.52 9.31 15.86
N GLY A 93 9.61 9.75 16.49
CA GLY A 93 9.95 11.17 16.64
C GLY A 93 9.16 11.89 17.73
N PHE A 94 8.50 11.16 18.65
CA PHE A 94 7.71 11.78 19.70
C PHE A 94 8.58 12.42 20.78
N GLY A 95 8.69 13.75 20.74
CA GLY A 95 9.49 14.56 21.67
C GLY A 95 11.01 14.42 21.52
N VAL A 96 11.48 13.70 20.49
CA VAL A 96 12.88 13.53 20.13
C VAL A 96 13.02 13.52 18.60
N LYS A 97 14.23 13.78 18.10
CA LYS A 97 14.51 13.57 16.66
C LYS A 97 14.42 12.07 16.35
N THR A 98 13.78 11.72 15.24
CA THR A 98 13.70 10.33 14.77
C THR A 98 15.10 9.74 14.57
N ASP A 99 15.34 8.58 15.19
CA ASP A 99 16.54 7.77 15.01
C ASP A 99 16.18 6.29 15.06
N PRO A 100 15.82 5.69 13.91
CA PRO A 100 15.45 4.28 13.85
C PRO A 100 16.59 3.33 14.26
N THR A 101 17.85 3.74 14.15
CA THR A 101 19.01 2.93 14.55
C THR A 101 19.08 2.82 16.06
N GLU A 102 18.92 3.93 16.76
CA GLU A 102 18.86 3.93 18.23
C GLU A 102 17.58 3.23 18.73
N ALA A 103 16.44 3.42 18.05
CA ALA A 103 15.23 2.66 18.33
C ALA A 103 15.46 1.16 18.25
N ALA A 104 16.12 0.67 17.18
CA ALA A 104 16.43 -0.75 17.01
C ALA A 104 17.36 -1.27 18.11
N ARG A 105 18.36 -0.50 18.54
CA ARG A 105 19.24 -0.86 19.64
C ARG A 105 18.48 -1.04 20.96
N LEU A 106 17.63 -0.09 21.30
CA LEU A 106 16.82 -0.10 22.53
C LEU A 106 15.77 -1.23 22.49
N TYR A 107 15.07 -1.41 21.38
CA TYR A 107 14.13 -2.51 21.22
C TYR A 107 14.81 -3.89 21.32
N ARG A 108 16.03 -4.02 20.79
CA ARG A 108 16.78 -5.30 20.88
C ARG A 108 17.06 -5.67 22.34
N VAL A 109 17.59 -4.74 23.12
CA VAL A 109 17.87 -4.98 24.54
C VAL A 109 16.57 -5.34 25.29
N ALA A 110 15.50 -4.59 25.06
CA ALA A 110 14.21 -4.84 25.69
C ALA A 110 13.55 -6.16 25.23
N ALA A 111 13.79 -6.58 23.98
CA ALA A 111 13.28 -7.83 23.42
C ALA A 111 14.02 -9.07 23.93
N GLU A 112 15.35 -9.00 24.02
CA GLU A 112 16.23 -10.13 24.35
C GLU A 112 16.32 -10.34 25.85
N HIS A 113 16.53 -9.27 26.63
CA HIS A 113 16.76 -9.35 28.07
C HIS A 113 15.52 -9.05 28.90
N GLY A 114 14.66 -8.16 28.41
CA GLY A 114 13.41 -7.80 29.09
C GLY A 114 12.22 -8.70 28.73
N ASP A 115 12.38 -9.54 27.73
CA ASP A 115 11.34 -10.45 27.19
C ASP A 115 10.00 -9.73 26.86
N ILE A 116 10.09 -8.46 26.41
CA ILE A 116 8.94 -7.59 26.18
C ILE A 116 8.36 -7.85 24.79
N SER A 117 7.15 -8.40 24.70
CA SER A 117 6.49 -8.76 23.44
C SER A 117 6.31 -7.59 22.48
N MET A 118 6.14 -6.37 23.02
CA MET A 118 6.03 -5.18 22.21
C MET A 118 7.37 -4.76 21.58
N ALA A 119 8.45 -4.83 22.35
CA ALA A 119 9.78 -4.57 21.81
C ALA A 119 10.12 -5.59 20.70
N GLN A 120 9.77 -6.87 20.90
CA GLN A 120 9.89 -7.91 19.87
C GLN A 120 9.08 -7.57 18.62
N ASN A 121 7.81 -7.15 18.77
CA ASN A 121 6.99 -6.72 17.65
C ASN A 121 7.60 -5.51 16.90
N ASN A 122 7.98 -4.46 17.64
CA ASN A 122 8.49 -3.24 17.05
C ASN A 122 9.84 -3.45 16.36
N LEU A 123 10.74 -4.23 16.95
CA LEU A 123 11.99 -4.63 16.31
C LEU A 123 11.72 -5.45 15.04
N GLY A 124 10.75 -6.34 15.08
CA GLY A 124 10.29 -7.10 13.91
C GLY A 124 9.81 -6.19 12.78
N CYS A 125 9.11 -5.10 13.10
CA CYS A 125 8.70 -4.08 12.13
C CYS A 125 9.92 -3.37 11.52
N LEU A 126 10.92 -3.01 12.33
CA LEU A 126 12.14 -2.37 11.83
C LEU A 126 12.88 -3.29 10.84
N TYR A 127 13.03 -4.59 11.15
CA TYR A 127 13.63 -5.56 10.24
C TYR A 127 12.80 -5.79 8.98
N ARG A 128 11.47 -5.83 9.08
CA ARG A 128 10.58 -5.96 7.94
C ARG A 128 10.75 -4.80 6.95
N ASP A 129 10.86 -3.59 7.47
CA ASP A 129 10.85 -2.36 6.67
C ASP A 129 12.27 -1.88 6.30
N GLY A 130 13.32 -2.40 6.94
CA GLY A 130 14.70 -1.97 6.75
C GLY A 130 14.97 -0.59 7.36
N ARG A 131 14.30 -0.24 8.48
CA ARG A 131 14.47 1.04 9.17
C ARG A 131 15.46 0.90 10.32
N GLY A 132 16.58 1.62 10.25
CA GLY A 132 17.66 1.57 11.24
C GLY A 132 18.41 0.22 11.32
N VAL A 133 18.00 -0.76 10.52
CA VAL A 133 18.61 -2.09 10.38
C VAL A 133 18.54 -2.54 8.92
N ILE A 134 19.41 -3.49 8.53
CA ILE A 134 19.31 -4.13 7.22
C ILE A 134 18.01 -4.92 7.16
N LYS A 135 17.26 -4.75 6.07
CA LYS A 135 15.97 -5.43 5.86
C LYS A 135 16.14 -6.95 5.87
N ASP A 136 15.45 -7.61 6.79
CA ASP A 136 15.47 -9.06 6.93
C ASP A 136 14.10 -9.60 7.36
N TYR A 137 13.38 -10.16 6.39
CA TYR A 137 12.07 -10.75 6.63
C TYR A 137 12.10 -12.01 7.50
N ARG A 138 13.19 -12.79 7.51
CA ARG A 138 13.28 -14.00 8.34
C ARG A 138 13.41 -13.62 9.81
N THR A 139 14.29 -12.69 10.13
CA THR A 139 14.44 -12.13 11.48
C THR A 139 13.13 -11.46 11.93
N ALA A 140 12.45 -10.71 11.07
CA ALA A 140 11.14 -10.13 11.37
C ALA A 140 10.11 -11.21 11.75
N VAL A 141 10.01 -12.30 10.98
CA VAL A 141 9.11 -13.43 11.27
C VAL A 141 9.41 -14.06 12.65
N GLN A 142 10.68 -14.31 12.97
CA GLN A 142 11.06 -14.88 14.28
C GLN A 142 10.62 -13.97 15.43
N LEU A 143 10.87 -12.68 15.33
CA LEU A 143 10.48 -11.70 16.35
C LEU A 143 8.96 -11.61 16.50
N PHE A 144 8.22 -11.59 15.39
CA PHE A 144 6.76 -11.65 15.43
C PHE A 144 6.23 -12.94 16.05
N GLN A 145 6.88 -14.10 15.79
CA GLN A 145 6.50 -15.37 16.40
C GLN A 145 6.67 -15.34 17.93
N MET A 146 7.82 -14.82 18.41
CA MET A 146 8.07 -14.66 19.84
C MET A 146 7.01 -13.76 20.50
N ALA A 147 6.70 -12.62 19.90
CA ALA A 147 5.70 -11.70 20.43
C ALA A 147 4.28 -12.29 20.37
N ALA A 148 3.91 -12.95 19.26
CA ALA A 148 2.59 -13.55 19.06
C ALA A 148 2.32 -14.72 20.02
N ALA A 149 3.34 -15.50 20.38
CA ALA A 149 3.26 -16.56 21.38
C ALA A 149 2.85 -16.01 22.75
N LYS A 150 3.23 -14.77 23.08
CA LYS A 150 2.85 -14.05 24.29
C LYS A 150 1.50 -13.34 24.19
N GLY A 151 0.78 -13.54 23.10
CA GLY A 151 -0.54 -12.95 22.89
C GLY A 151 -0.53 -11.53 22.32
N ASN A 152 0.62 -11.01 21.84
CA ASN A 152 0.67 -9.70 21.22
C ASN A 152 -0.12 -9.72 19.90
N GLU A 153 -1.21 -8.97 19.84
CA GLU A 153 -2.15 -8.96 18.71
C GLU A 153 -1.56 -8.29 17.47
N HIS A 154 -0.71 -7.26 17.66
CA HIS A 154 -0.04 -6.61 16.55
C HIS A 154 0.95 -7.57 15.88
N ALA A 155 1.68 -8.35 16.67
CA ALA A 155 2.55 -9.40 16.13
C ALA A 155 1.76 -10.52 15.44
N GLN A 156 0.61 -10.92 16.00
CA GLN A 156 -0.29 -11.87 15.32
C GLN A 156 -0.78 -11.32 13.98
N ASN A 157 -1.22 -10.05 13.92
CA ASN A 157 -1.60 -9.41 12.67
C ASN A 157 -0.41 -9.34 11.68
N ASN A 158 0.78 -8.98 12.14
CA ASN A 158 1.97 -8.92 11.30
C ASN A 158 2.36 -10.31 10.77
N LEU A 159 2.28 -11.37 11.56
CA LEU A 159 2.47 -12.75 11.08
C LEU A 159 1.43 -13.15 10.03
N GLY A 160 0.17 -12.78 10.23
CA GLY A 160 -0.86 -12.96 9.23
C GLY A 160 -0.46 -12.33 7.91
N TRP A 161 0.03 -11.10 7.94
CA TRP A 161 0.49 -10.38 6.76
C TRP A 161 1.74 -11.03 6.12
N MET A 162 2.72 -11.49 6.93
CA MET A 162 3.91 -12.19 6.41
C MET A 162 3.52 -13.48 5.68
N HIS A 163 2.58 -14.26 6.25
CA HIS A 163 2.05 -15.46 5.59
C HIS A 163 1.26 -15.15 4.32
N GLU A 164 0.47 -14.09 4.33
CA GLU A 164 -0.30 -13.66 3.17
C GLU A 164 0.59 -13.28 1.99
N ARG A 165 1.69 -12.57 2.26
CA ARG A 165 2.64 -12.07 1.24
C ARG A 165 3.74 -13.07 0.89
N GLY A 166 4.03 -14.04 1.77
CA GLY A 166 5.15 -14.97 1.62
C GLY A 166 6.50 -14.31 1.88
N TYR A 167 6.56 -13.31 2.76
CA TYR A 167 7.78 -12.61 3.11
C TYR A 167 8.52 -13.34 4.25
N GLY A 168 9.76 -13.76 4.01
CA GLY A 168 10.58 -14.51 4.97
C GLY A 168 10.12 -15.95 5.21
N LEU A 169 9.00 -16.37 4.62
CA LEU A 169 8.41 -17.70 4.72
C LEU A 169 7.57 -18.01 3.47
N LYS A 170 7.10 -19.26 3.33
CA LYS A 170 6.22 -19.63 2.22
C LYS A 170 4.84 -18.99 2.41
N ARG A 171 4.28 -18.43 1.33
CA ARG A 171 2.93 -17.87 1.32
C ARG A 171 1.90 -18.93 1.70
N ASP A 172 1.03 -18.60 2.65
CA ASP A 172 0.01 -19.49 3.21
C ASP A 172 -1.19 -18.68 3.72
N TYR A 173 -2.24 -18.61 2.92
CA TYR A 173 -3.45 -17.85 3.28
C TYR A 173 -4.24 -18.48 4.43
N VAL A 174 -4.15 -19.80 4.65
CA VAL A 174 -4.82 -20.48 5.77
C VAL A 174 -4.16 -20.05 7.09
N LYS A 175 -2.83 -20.04 7.13
CA LYS A 175 -2.10 -19.54 8.29
C LYS A 175 -2.31 -18.03 8.48
N ALA A 176 -2.35 -17.24 7.39
CA ALA A 176 -2.66 -15.83 7.47
C ALA A 176 -4.03 -15.61 8.11
N GLN A 177 -5.06 -16.32 7.67
CA GLN A 177 -6.40 -16.27 8.25
C GLN A 177 -6.37 -16.63 9.74
N HIS A 178 -5.70 -17.72 10.11
CA HIS A 178 -5.59 -18.15 11.51
C HIS A 178 -4.98 -17.06 12.41
N TYR A 179 -3.89 -16.43 11.99
CA TYR A 179 -3.25 -15.36 12.78
C TYR A 179 -4.12 -14.11 12.85
N TYR A 180 -4.77 -13.72 11.76
CA TYR A 180 -5.74 -12.61 11.77
C TYR A 180 -6.94 -12.91 12.68
N GLU A 181 -7.48 -14.13 12.69
CA GLU A 181 -8.56 -14.53 13.59
C GLU A 181 -8.17 -14.41 15.06
N ARG A 182 -6.94 -14.81 15.40
CA ARG A 182 -6.44 -14.67 16.77
C ARG A 182 -6.36 -13.20 17.20
N ALA A 183 -5.81 -12.34 16.35
CA ALA A 183 -5.69 -10.92 16.63
C ALA A 183 -7.04 -10.17 16.60
N ALA A 184 -8.00 -10.65 15.80
CA ALA A 184 -9.32 -10.03 15.63
C ALA A 184 -10.32 -10.32 16.74
N ARG A 185 -10.04 -11.32 17.62
CA ARG A 185 -10.96 -11.74 18.68
C ARG A 185 -11.04 -10.71 19.80
N ASP A 186 -12.26 -10.47 20.26
CA ASP A 186 -12.50 -9.67 21.45
C ASP A 186 -11.85 -10.35 22.69
N ARG A 187 -11.30 -9.56 23.56
CA ARG A 187 -10.63 -10.00 24.80
C ARG A 187 -11.44 -9.58 26.01
N LYS A 188 -11.21 -10.25 27.13
CA LYS A 188 -11.68 -9.76 28.43
C LYS A 188 -10.57 -8.97 29.11
N ASP A 189 -10.89 -7.80 29.59
CA ASP A 189 -10.06 -7.10 30.54
C ASP A 189 -10.13 -7.84 31.89
N PHE A 190 -8.97 -8.34 32.31
CA PHE A 190 -8.89 -9.15 33.53
C PHE A 190 -9.17 -8.35 34.81
N SER A 191 -9.05 -7.01 34.78
CA SER A 191 -9.28 -6.15 35.92
C SER A 191 -10.74 -5.74 36.08
N THR A 192 -11.44 -5.52 34.95
CA THR A 192 -12.82 -5.03 34.92
C THR A 192 -13.84 -6.06 34.45
N GLY A 193 -13.38 -7.17 33.87
CA GLY A 193 -14.24 -8.18 33.22
C GLY A 193 -14.91 -7.68 31.93
N LYS A 194 -14.69 -6.43 31.53
CA LYS A 194 -15.26 -5.83 30.30
C LYS A 194 -14.65 -6.47 29.06
N SER A 195 -15.47 -6.59 28.02
CA SER A 195 -14.99 -7.00 26.70
C SER A 195 -14.24 -5.84 26.03
N LEU A 196 -13.01 -6.09 25.62
CA LEU A 196 -12.24 -5.18 24.76
C LEU A 196 -12.31 -5.68 23.33
N PRO A 197 -12.48 -4.82 22.33
CA PRO A 197 -12.50 -5.24 20.94
C PRO A 197 -11.14 -5.82 20.54
N GLY A 198 -11.13 -6.79 19.64
CA GLY A 198 -9.90 -7.26 19.00
C GLY A 198 -9.31 -6.20 18.06
N GLN A 199 -8.08 -6.42 17.63
CA GLN A 199 -7.30 -5.46 16.83
C GLN A 199 -8.00 -5.14 15.50
N SER A 200 -8.27 -3.86 15.26
CA SER A 200 -9.11 -3.39 14.14
C SER A 200 -8.54 -3.72 12.76
N MET A 201 -7.22 -3.62 12.58
CA MET A 201 -6.56 -3.96 11.32
C MET A 201 -6.66 -5.47 11.03
N ALA A 202 -6.49 -6.31 12.06
CA ALA A 202 -6.66 -7.76 11.90
C ALA A 202 -8.10 -8.12 11.50
N GLN A 203 -9.10 -7.44 12.10
CA GLN A 203 -10.50 -7.60 11.71
C GLN A 203 -10.73 -7.22 10.24
N ASN A 204 -10.13 -6.12 9.77
CA ASN A 204 -10.18 -5.71 8.36
C ASN A 204 -9.48 -6.72 7.43
N ASN A 205 -8.28 -7.19 7.80
CA ASN A 205 -7.50 -8.12 7.00
C ASN A 205 -8.18 -9.50 6.91
N LEU A 206 -8.71 -9.99 8.03
CA LEU A 206 -9.53 -11.21 8.07
C LEU A 206 -10.75 -11.10 7.16
N ALA A 207 -11.48 -9.99 7.27
CA ALA A 207 -12.66 -9.73 6.46
C ALA A 207 -12.32 -9.72 4.95
N ARG A 208 -11.19 -9.13 4.58
CA ARG A 208 -10.71 -9.11 3.19
C ARG A 208 -10.41 -10.52 2.67
N LEU A 209 -9.68 -11.35 3.43
CA LEU A 209 -9.43 -12.75 3.04
C LEU A 209 -10.74 -13.52 2.86
N MET A 210 -11.70 -13.35 3.77
CA MET A 210 -13.01 -14.02 3.68
C MET A 210 -13.85 -13.53 2.49
N ARG A 211 -13.82 -12.23 2.20
CA ARG A 211 -14.50 -11.67 1.02
C ARG A 211 -13.94 -12.24 -0.28
N ASP A 212 -12.61 -12.32 -0.38
CA ASP A 212 -11.91 -12.70 -1.60
C ASP A 212 -11.72 -14.23 -1.74
N GLY A 213 -12.10 -15.00 -0.72
CA GLY A 213 -11.94 -16.47 -0.69
C GLY A 213 -10.49 -16.93 -0.58
N LEU A 214 -9.61 -16.07 -0.06
CA LEU A 214 -8.20 -16.40 0.14
C LEU A 214 -8.03 -17.24 1.40
N GLY A 215 -7.53 -18.46 1.22
CA GLY A 215 -7.40 -19.46 2.32
C GLY A 215 -8.65 -20.32 2.53
N GLY A 216 -9.70 -20.20 1.67
CA GLY A 216 -10.91 -21.00 1.77
C GLY A 216 -12.01 -20.53 0.81
N LYS A 217 -13.24 -20.89 1.12
CA LYS A 217 -14.40 -20.39 0.36
C LYS A 217 -14.69 -18.93 0.71
N THR A 218 -15.25 -18.20 -0.27
CA THR A 218 -15.75 -16.84 -0.04
C THR A 218 -16.86 -16.84 1.01
N LYS A 219 -16.80 -15.89 1.96
CA LYS A 219 -17.75 -15.75 3.06
C LYS A 219 -18.19 -14.28 3.21
N PRO A 220 -18.91 -13.73 2.24
CA PRO A 220 -19.17 -12.29 2.19
C PRO A 220 -19.95 -11.77 3.40
N GLN A 221 -20.89 -12.54 3.95
CA GLN A 221 -21.67 -12.13 5.12
C GLN A 221 -20.82 -12.08 6.41
N GLU A 222 -19.91 -13.04 6.59
CA GLU A 222 -18.96 -13.01 7.70
C GLU A 222 -17.96 -11.84 7.55
N ALA A 223 -17.46 -11.63 6.32
CA ALA A 223 -16.59 -10.51 6.01
C ALA A 223 -17.24 -9.15 6.36
N ILE A 224 -18.52 -8.96 6.00
CA ILE A 224 -19.26 -7.73 6.35
C ILE A 224 -19.33 -7.53 7.87
N ARG A 225 -19.55 -8.60 8.65
CA ARG A 225 -19.58 -8.50 10.12
C ARG A 225 -18.23 -8.03 10.67
N TRP A 226 -17.13 -8.60 10.17
CA TRP A 226 -15.78 -8.22 10.58
C TRP A 226 -15.41 -6.82 10.13
N PHE A 227 -15.74 -6.41 8.90
CA PHE A 227 -15.56 -5.03 8.46
C PHE A 227 -16.34 -4.04 9.32
N ARG A 228 -17.58 -4.36 9.72
CA ARG A 228 -18.37 -3.51 10.62
C ARG A 228 -17.72 -3.39 12.01
N LYS A 229 -17.19 -4.48 12.58
CA LYS A 229 -16.46 -4.43 13.85
C LYS A 229 -15.22 -3.54 13.75
N SER A 230 -14.46 -3.68 12.67
CA SER A 230 -13.28 -2.85 12.42
C SER A 230 -13.65 -1.38 12.21
N ALA A 231 -14.68 -1.10 11.39
CA ALA A 231 -15.17 0.25 11.12
C ALA A 231 -15.71 0.95 12.39
N ALA A 232 -16.37 0.19 13.29
CA ALA A 232 -16.83 0.73 14.57
C ALA A 232 -15.70 1.20 15.48
N GLN A 233 -14.47 0.76 15.22
CA GLN A 233 -13.24 1.24 15.86
C GLN A 233 -12.56 2.38 15.07
N GLY A 234 -13.21 2.96 14.05
CA GLY A 234 -12.68 4.06 13.26
C GLY A 234 -11.73 3.66 12.14
N ASN A 235 -11.55 2.38 11.86
CA ASN A 235 -10.61 1.92 10.82
C ASN A 235 -11.05 2.38 9.44
N SER A 236 -10.28 3.27 8.81
CA SER A 236 -10.58 3.87 7.50
C SER A 236 -10.58 2.85 6.37
N HIS A 237 -9.71 1.82 6.43
CA HIS A 237 -9.68 0.75 5.43
C HIS A 237 -10.94 -0.13 5.50
N ALA A 238 -11.47 -0.37 6.71
CA ALA A 238 -12.72 -1.10 6.86
C ALA A 238 -13.91 -0.29 6.31
N HIS A 239 -13.93 1.02 6.52
CA HIS A 239 -14.91 1.90 5.89
C HIS A 239 -14.77 1.88 4.36
N HIS A 240 -13.57 1.97 3.82
CA HIS A 240 -13.33 1.83 2.38
C HIS A 240 -13.91 0.49 1.84
N ASN A 241 -13.59 -0.62 2.50
CA ASN A 241 -14.08 -1.94 2.09
C ASN A 241 -15.61 -2.09 2.20
N LEU A 242 -16.25 -1.49 3.22
CA LEU A 242 -17.71 -1.44 3.30
C LEU A 242 -18.30 -0.58 2.18
N GLY A 243 -17.66 0.53 1.83
CA GLY A 243 -18.00 1.34 0.66
C GLY A 243 -18.01 0.50 -0.60
N LEU A 244 -16.94 -0.24 -0.87
CA LEU A 244 -16.80 -1.13 -2.02
C LEU A 244 -17.86 -2.24 -2.03
N ILE A 245 -18.15 -2.84 -0.88
CA ILE A 245 -19.18 -3.87 -0.74
C ILE A 245 -20.56 -3.34 -1.13
N HIS A 246 -20.92 -2.14 -0.65
CA HIS A 246 -22.21 -1.52 -0.96
C HIS A 246 -22.27 -0.99 -2.40
N GLU A 247 -21.15 -0.52 -2.96
CA GLU A 247 -21.02 -0.12 -4.37
C GLU A 247 -21.23 -1.28 -5.32
N LYS A 248 -20.57 -2.42 -5.06
CA LYS A 248 -20.62 -3.61 -5.94
C LYS A 248 -21.78 -4.54 -5.62
N GLY A 249 -22.39 -4.45 -4.44
CA GLY A 249 -23.42 -5.38 -3.98
C GLY A 249 -22.87 -6.75 -3.55
N ILE A 250 -21.65 -6.80 -2.98
CA ILE A 250 -21.00 -8.05 -2.57
C ILE A 250 -21.68 -8.61 -1.31
N GLY A 251 -22.46 -9.66 -1.45
CA GLY A 251 -23.20 -10.29 -0.35
C GLY A 251 -24.36 -9.44 0.21
N VAL A 252 -24.63 -8.26 -0.33
CA VAL A 252 -25.74 -7.37 0.03
C VAL A 252 -26.34 -6.72 -1.21
N LYS A 253 -27.56 -6.21 -1.12
CA LYS A 253 -28.13 -5.39 -2.19
C LYS A 253 -27.27 -4.13 -2.36
N ARG A 254 -26.91 -3.82 -3.60
CA ARG A 254 -26.18 -2.60 -3.94
C ARG A 254 -26.88 -1.36 -3.39
N ASN A 255 -26.10 -0.49 -2.74
CA ASN A 255 -26.59 0.77 -2.18
C ASN A 255 -25.50 1.86 -2.28
N ILE A 256 -25.59 2.67 -3.33
CA ILE A 256 -24.57 3.70 -3.60
C ILE A 256 -24.55 4.79 -2.55
N GLN A 257 -25.70 5.16 -1.96
CA GLN A 257 -25.78 6.19 -0.93
C GLN A 257 -25.00 5.75 0.33
N LEU A 258 -25.13 4.47 0.70
CA LEU A 258 -24.40 3.91 1.83
C LEU A 258 -22.91 3.75 1.49
N ALA A 259 -22.57 3.38 0.25
CA ALA A 259 -21.19 3.33 -0.22
C ALA A 259 -20.51 4.70 -0.10
N LEU A 260 -21.16 5.76 -0.56
CA LEU A 260 -20.64 7.14 -0.46
C LEU A 260 -20.40 7.56 0.99
N LYS A 261 -21.34 7.28 1.90
CA LYS A 261 -21.16 7.59 3.34
C LYS A 261 -19.92 6.90 3.93
N HIS A 262 -19.68 5.64 3.56
CA HIS A 262 -18.51 4.92 4.02
C HIS A 262 -17.21 5.47 3.39
N TYR A 263 -17.21 5.80 2.10
CA TYR A 263 -16.06 6.43 1.45
C TYR A 263 -15.77 7.82 2.03
N GLU A 264 -16.80 8.65 2.26
CA GLU A 264 -16.65 9.97 2.87
C GLU A 264 -15.99 9.90 4.25
N PHE A 265 -16.45 8.97 5.10
CA PHE A 265 -15.80 8.75 6.40
C PHE A 265 -14.32 8.37 6.24
N ALA A 266 -14.02 7.44 5.34
CA ALA A 266 -12.64 7.02 5.09
C ALA A 266 -11.79 8.18 4.52
N VAL A 267 -12.36 9.02 3.66
CA VAL A 267 -11.71 10.24 3.11
C VAL A 267 -11.39 11.25 4.22
N GLN A 268 -12.29 11.44 5.18
CA GLN A 268 -12.04 12.31 6.35
C GLN A 268 -10.85 11.81 7.18
N LYS A 269 -10.60 10.49 7.20
CA LYS A 269 -9.46 9.85 7.85
C LYS A 269 -8.23 9.72 6.93
N GLY A 270 -8.19 10.41 5.80
CA GLY A 270 -7.05 10.43 4.88
C GLY A 270 -6.87 9.18 4.02
N ASN A 271 -7.89 8.30 3.92
CA ASN A 271 -7.77 7.08 3.13
C ASN A 271 -7.69 7.37 1.62
N LEU A 272 -6.50 7.12 1.03
CA LEU A 272 -6.22 7.44 -0.37
C LEU A 272 -7.00 6.56 -1.34
N LEU A 273 -7.30 5.30 -0.98
CA LEU A 273 -8.12 4.40 -1.80
C LEU A 273 -9.55 4.94 -1.93
N SER A 274 -10.10 5.50 -0.85
CA SER A 274 -11.44 6.10 -0.87
C SER A 274 -11.47 7.43 -1.63
N LEU A 275 -10.41 8.25 -1.54
CA LEU A 275 -10.27 9.43 -2.39
C LEU A 275 -10.30 9.05 -3.87
N HIS A 276 -9.52 8.01 -4.26
CA HIS A 276 -9.51 7.51 -5.62
C HIS A 276 -10.86 6.94 -6.06
N ALA A 277 -11.51 6.13 -5.20
CA ALA A 277 -12.83 5.55 -5.50
C ALA A 277 -13.90 6.62 -5.71
N MET A 278 -13.93 7.66 -4.85
CA MET A 278 -14.84 8.81 -5.01
C MET A 278 -14.58 9.55 -6.33
N ALA A 279 -13.30 9.82 -6.64
CA ALA A 279 -12.92 10.46 -7.89
C ALA A 279 -13.41 9.67 -9.11
N TRP A 280 -13.19 8.37 -9.10
CA TRP A 280 -13.61 7.47 -10.18
C TRP A 280 -15.13 7.42 -10.35
N LEU A 281 -15.90 7.34 -9.23
CA LEU A 281 -17.36 7.35 -9.28
C LEU A 281 -17.90 8.62 -9.97
N TYR A 282 -17.35 9.80 -9.61
CA TYR A 282 -17.76 11.06 -10.23
C TYR A 282 -17.27 11.23 -11.67
N GLU A 283 -16.12 10.68 -12.02
CA GLU A 283 -15.60 10.64 -13.39
C GLU A 283 -16.49 9.78 -14.29
N GLN A 284 -16.82 8.56 -13.85
CA GLN A 284 -17.62 7.64 -14.66
C GLN A 284 -19.07 8.07 -14.81
N GLY A 285 -19.68 8.64 -13.77
CA GLY A 285 -21.04 9.11 -13.81
C GLY A 285 -22.11 8.02 -13.98
N ARG A 286 -21.78 6.74 -13.66
CA ARG A 286 -22.71 5.60 -13.84
C ARG A 286 -23.60 5.35 -12.65
N LEU A 287 -23.10 5.57 -11.45
CA LEU A 287 -23.81 5.33 -10.18
C LEU A 287 -24.16 6.63 -9.45
N VAL A 288 -23.50 7.71 -9.80
CA VAL A 288 -23.74 9.09 -9.36
C VAL A 288 -23.75 10.01 -10.57
N PRO A 289 -24.35 11.20 -10.53
CA PRO A 289 -24.22 12.17 -11.61
C PRO A 289 -22.76 12.48 -11.88
N ARG A 290 -22.36 12.47 -13.16
CA ARG A 290 -20.99 12.78 -13.56
C ARG A 290 -20.60 14.18 -13.12
N ASN A 291 -19.43 14.30 -12.49
CA ASN A 291 -18.89 15.58 -12.03
C ASN A 291 -17.37 15.56 -12.10
N TYR A 292 -16.82 15.99 -13.25
CA TYR A 292 -15.38 16.05 -13.45
C TYR A 292 -14.67 17.01 -12.48
N SER A 293 -15.32 18.08 -12.02
CA SER A 293 -14.73 19.01 -11.04
C SER A 293 -14.48 18.33 -9.70
N LEU A 294 -15.44 17.54 -9.21
CA LEU A 294 -15.24 16.72 -7.99
C LEU A 294 -14.21 15.60 -8.23
N ALA A 295 -14.27 14.94 -9.40
CA ALA A 295 -13.29 13.90 -9.74
C ALA A 295 -11.85 14.45 -9.69
N LEU A 296 -11.62 15.62 -10.29
CA LEU A 296 -10.32 16.29 -10.28
C LEU A 296 -9.86 16.62 -8.85
N GLN A 297 -10.76 17.16 -8.01
CA GLN A 297 -10.44 17.50 -6.62
C GLN A 297 -10.00 16.26 -5.83
N TYR A 298 -10.76 15.16 -5.93
CA TYR A 298 -10.44 13.93 -5.20
C TYR A 298 -9.17 13.25 -5.74
N TYR A 299 -8.98 13.19 -7.09
CA TYR A 299 -7.73 12.68 -7.66
C TYR A 299 -6.54 13.53 -7.25
N ALA A 300 -6.64 14.87 -7.29
CA ALA A 300 -5.55 15.76 -6.90
C ALA A 300 -5.14 15.54 -5.44
N ARG A 301 -6.11 15.48 -4.52
CA ARG A 301 -5.84 15.20 -3.10
C ARG A 301 -5.13 13.85 -2.90
N ALA A 302 -5.55 12.80 -3.60
CA ALA A 302 -4.90 11.50 -3.51
C ALA A 302 -3.51 11.51 -4.16
N ALA A 303 -3.35 12.18 -5.28
CA ALA A 303 -2.09 12.32 -6.02
C ALA A 303 -1.03 13.11 -5.23
N GLU A 304 -1.42 14.22 -4.61
CA GLU A 304 -0.54 15.04 -3.74
C GLU A 304 -0.04 14.24 -2.53
N ASN A 305 -0.82 13.26 -2.06
CA ASN A 305 -0.42 12.33 -1.00
C ASN A 305 0.24 11.05 -1.52
N GLY A 306 0.71 11.04 -2.77
CA GLY A 306 1.57 9.98 -3.30
C GLY A 306 0.84 8.79 -3.94
N TYR A 307 -0.50 8.81 -4.09
CA TYR A 307 -1.21 7.70 -4.69
C TYR A 307 -1.05 7.66 -6.21
N SER A 308 -0.20 6.76 -6.71
CA SER A 308 0.26 6.70 -8.10
C SER A 308 -0.86 6.53 -9.12
N MET A 309 -1.90 5.76 -8.79
CA MET A 309 -3.06 5.57 -9.66
C MET A 309 -3.87 6.86 -9.83
N SER A 310 -4.00 7.67 -8.77
CA SER A 310 -4.65 8.98 -8.88
C SER A 310 -3.80 10.00 -9.63
N MET A 311 -2.47 9.96 -9.48
CA MET A 311 -1.56 10.76 -10.32
C MET A 311 -1.76 10.43 -11.80
N TYR A 312 -1.80 9.14 -12.15
CA TYR A 312 -2.04 8.69 -13.51
C TYR A 312 -3.38 9.19 -14.05
N ASN A 313 -4.49 8.94 -13.33
CA ASN A 313 -5.81 9.36 -13.78
C ASN A 313 -5.94 10.88 -13.90
N LEU A 314 -5.33 11.63 -12.99
CA LEU A 314 -5.27 13.09 -13.07
C LEU A 314 -4.53 13.53 -14.33
N GLY A 315 -3.40 12.92 -14.65
CA GLY A 315 -2.67 13.16 -15.89
C GLY A 315 -3.51 12.87 -17.14
N ILE A 316 -4.27 11.76 -17.15
CA ILE A 316 -5.18 11.43 -18.26
C ILE A 316 -6.29 12.49 -18.40
N LEU A 317 -6.87 12.99 -17.32
CA LEU A 317 -7.88 14.06 -17.39
C LEU A 317 -7.32 15.33 -18.03
N PHE A 318 -6.08 15.72 -17.71
CA PHE A 318 -5.41 16.84 -18.38
C PHE A 318 -5.05 16.55 -19.85
N ARG A 319 -4.59 15.33 -20.16
CA ARG A 319 -4.25 14.89 -21.53
C ARG A 319 -5.47 14.95 -22.46
N GLU A 320 -6.64 14.56 -21.95
CA GLU A 320 -7.86 14.49 -22.74
C GLU A 320 -8.74 15.75 -22.63
N GLY A 321 -8.46 16.65 -21.69
CA GLY A 321 -9.28 17.84 -21.46
C GLY A 321 -10.64 17.53 -20.83
N ARG A 322 -10.73 16.47 -20.02
CA ARG A 322 -11.98 16.09 -19.34
C ARG A 322 -12.16 16.89 -18.05
N GLY A 323 -13.11 17.83 -18.07
CA GLY A 323 -13.41 18.70 -16.92
C GLY A 323 -12.40 19.82 -16.68
N VAL A 324 -11.32 19.87 -17.46
CA VAL A 324 -10.30 20.92 -17.49
C VAL A 324 -9.92 21.22 -18.92
N LYS A 325 -9.28 22.36 -19.16
CA LYS A 325 -8.65 22.62 -20.47
C LYS A 325 -7.53 21.61 -20.69
N ARG A 326 -7.49 21.04 -21.91
CA ARG A 326 -6.42 20.12 -22.31
C ARG A 326 -5.06 20.79 -22.13
N ASP A 327 -4.17 20.13 -21.36
CA ASP A 327 -2.82 20.61 -21.06
C ASP A 327 -1.87 19.42 -21.02
N LEU A 328 -1.13 19.24 -22.12
CA LEU A 328 -0.21 18.10 -22.30
C LEU A 328 1.03 18.21 -21.41
N ILE A 329 1.47 19.44 -21.05
CA ILE A 329 2.64 19.63 -20.18
C ILE A 329 2.29 19.21 -18.75
N THR A 330 1.17 19.69 -18.23
CA THR A 330 0.67 19.27 -16.91
C THR A 330 0.35 17.77 -16.88
N ALA A 331 -0.21 17.23 -17.97
CA ALA A 331 -0.45 15.79 -18.09
C ALA A 331 0.85 14.98 -18.00
N ALA A 332 1.90 15.39 -18.73
CA ALA A 332 3.20 14.73 -18.72
C ALA A 332 3.83 14.75 -17.32
N ASP A 333 3.75 15.87 -16.59
CA ASP A 333 4.28 15.96 -15.22
C ASP A 333 3.60 14.96 -14.28
N TRP A 334 2.27 14.89 -14.27
CA TRP A 334 1.54 13.96 -13.41
C TRP A 334 1.77 12.49 -13.80
N ILE A 335 1.79 12.18 -15.10
CA ILE A 335 2.06 10.83 -15.61
C ILE A 335 3.49 10.42 -15.28
N GLN A 336 4.46 11.34 -15.40
CA GLN A 336 5.86 11.08 -15.02
C GLN A 336 6.01 10.78 -13.53
N ARG A 337 5.35 11.54 -12.67
CA ARG A 337 5.33 11.25 -11.21
C ARG A 337 4.75 9.87 -10.91
N ALA A 338 3.64 9.51 -11.56
CA ALA A 338 3.04 8.19 -11.43
C ALA A 338 3.98 7.07 -11.94
N ALA A 339 4.66 7.31 -13.06
CA ALA A 339 5.61 6.36 -13.66
C ALA A 339 6.84 6.14 -12.76
N ILE A 340 7.38 7.21 -12.17
CA ILE A 340 8.49 7.16 -11.18
C ILE A 340 8.03 6.40 -9.92
N ALA A 341 6.78 6.58 -9.49
CA ALA A 341 6.19 5.84 -8.37
C ALA A 341 5.90 4.36 -8.71
N GLY A 342 6.26 3.88 -9.90
CA GLY A 342 6.16 2.48 -10.29
C GLY A 342 4.85 2.09 -10.98
N ASN A 343 3.94 3.02 -11.25
CA ASN A 343 2.69 2.70 -11.94
C ASN A 343 2.96 2.29 -13.40
N GLY A 344 2.72 1.02 -13.73
CA GLY A 344 3.03 0.47 -15.05
C GLY A 344 2.19 1.08 -16.19
N TYR A 345 0.93 1.45 -15.93
CA TYR A 345 0.10 2.15 -16.91
C TYR A 345 0.67 3.54 -17.21
N ALA A 346 1.09 4.25 -16.17
CA ALA A 346 1.76 5.56 -16.35
C ALA A 346 3.09 5.42 -17.09
N GLN A 347 3.88 4.38 -16.81
CA GLN A 347 5.12 4.10 -17.54
C GLN A 347 4.84 3.85 -19.02
N THR A 348 3.81 3.05 -19.34
CA THR A 348 3.41 2.82 -20.75
C THR A 348 2.99 4.12 -21.42
N THR A 349 2.12 4.89 -20.77
CA THR A 349 1.62 6.17 -21.33
C THR A 349 2.72 7.21 -21.46
N LEU A 350 3.67 7.27 -20.52
CA LEU A 350 4.82 8.17 -20.63
C LEU A 350 5.73 7.79 -21.82
N GLY A 351 5.91 6.48 -22.05
CA GLY A 351 6.57 5.97 -23.25
C GLY A 351 5.88 6.44 -24.53
N GLU A 352 4.54 6.34 -24.60
CA GLU A 352 3.74 6.87 -25.71
C GLU A 352 3.92 8.39 -25.90
N MET A 353 3.92 9.14 -24.79
CA MET A 353 4.12 10.60 -24.85
C MET A 353 5.50 10.97 -25.38
N TYR A 354 6.57 10.26 -25.00
CA TYR A 354 7.89 10.46 -25.58
C TYR A 354 7.95 10.01 -27.05
N GLU A 355 7.27 8.93 -27.42
CA GLU A 355 7.21 8.46 -28.81
C GLU A 355 6.52 9.47 -29.75
N MET A 356 5.45 10.13 -29.24
CA MET A 356 4.65 11.07 -30.02
C MET A 356 5.08 12.54 -29.89
N GLY A 357 5.88 12.88 -28.87
CA GLY A 357 6.20 14.28 -28.55
C GLY A 357 5.03 15.01 -27.89
N GLU A 358 4.17 14.30 -27.13
CA GLU A 358 3.02 14.90 -26.46
C GLU A 358 3.38 15.45 -25.08
N GLY A 359 3.43 16.77 -24.94
CA GLY A 359 3.79 17.45 -23.68
C GLY A 359 5.25 17.33 -23.26
N VAL A 360 6.03 16.54 -24.00
CA VAL A 360 7.47 16.34 -23.90
C VAL A 360 8.07 16.36 -25.31
N SER A 361 9.37 16.63 -25.45
CA SER A 361 10.06 16.49 -26.75
C SER A 361 10.10 15.02 -27.15
N GLN A 362 9.87 14.73 -28.44
CA GLN A 362 9.95 13.37 -28.97
C GLN A 362 11.34 12.76 -28.71
N ASP A 363 11.34 11.54 -28.13
CA ASP A 363 12.58 10.84 -27.76
C ASP A 363 12.31 9.32 -27.73
N PHE A 364 12.67 8.62 -28.81
CA PHE A 364 12.45 7.17 -28.91
C PHE A 364 13.28 6.35 -27.90
N PRO A 365 14.54 6.68 -27.61
CA PRO A 365 15.30 6.03 -26.55
C PRO A 365 14.61 6.13 -25.19
N LYS A 366 14.15 7.31 -24.76
CA LYS A 366 13.39 7.47 -23.53
C LYS A 366 12.05 6.73 -23.55
N ALA A 367 11.36 6.72 -24.68
CA ALA A 367 10.14 5.92 -24.84
C ALA A 367 10.43 4.45 -24.57
N ALA A 368 11.50 3.89 -25.15
CA ALA A 368 11.91 2.51 -24.94
C ALA A 368 12.25 2.22 -23.46
N GLU A 369 12.96 3.11 -22.76
CA GLU A 369 13.26 2.96 -21.33
C GLU A 369 11.98 2.84 -20.48
N TRP A 370 10.98 3.67 -20.72
CA TRP A 370 9.72 3.62 -19.99
C TRP A 370 8.89 2.39 -20.36
N TYR A 371 8.83 2.03 -21.63
CA TYR A 371 8.19 0.80 -22.05
C TYR A 371 8.87 -0.44 -21.45
N GLU A 372 10.20 -0.46 -21.31
CA GLU A 372 10.93 -1.57 -20.73
C GLU A 372 10.56 -1.76 -19.26
N ARG A 373 10.49 -0.67 -18.48
CA ARG A 373 10.02 -0.71 -17.08
C ARG A 373 8.60 -1.26 -16.96
N ALA A 374 7.71 -0.84 -17.84
CA ALA A 374 6.33 -1.34 -17.88
C ALA A 374 6.27 -2.81 -18.35
N ALA A 375 7.07 -3.17 -19.36
CA ALA A 375 7.18 -4.54 -19.87
C ALA A 375 7.72 -5.52 -18.82
N GLN A 376 8.66 -5.07 -17.99
CA GLN A 376 9.16 -5.84 -16.83
C GLN A 376 8.06 -6.16 -15.82
N GLN A 377 7.02 -5.32 -15.72
CA GLN A 377 5.83 -5.58 -14.93
C GLN A 377 4.80 -6.47 -15.64
N GLY A 378 5.11 -6.95 -16.86
CA GLY A 378 4.22 -7.82 -17.63
C GLY A 378 3.14 -7.10 -18.44
N LEU A 379 3.23 -5.76 -18.62
CA LEU A 379 2.24 -5.05 -19.43
C LEU A 379 2.44 -5.32 -20.92
N THR A 380 1.48 -6.03 -21.50
CA THR A 380 1.50 -6.47 -22.90
C THR A 380 1.60 -5.32 -23.90
N VAL A 381 0.93 -4.20 -23.62
CA VAL A 381 0.98 -3.02 -24.51
C VAL A 381 2.41 -2.50 -24.60
N ALA A 382 3.11 -2.38 -23.48
CA ALA A 382 4.51 -1.94 -23.45
C ALA A 382 5.44 -2.94 -24.16
N GLN A 383 5.22 -4.25 -23.99
CA GLN A 383 5.98 -5.27 -24.72
C GLN A 383 5.79 -5.17 -26.23
N LEU A 384 4.55 -4.89 -26.69
CA LEU A 384 4.27 -4.67 -28.11
C LEU A 384 4.95 -3.41 -28.66
N GLN A 385 4.91 -2.30 -27.91
CA GLN A 385 5.56 -1.06 -28.32
C GLN A 385 7.08 -1.23 -28.42
N LEU A 386 7.71 -1.95 -27.48
CA LEU A 386 9.13 -2.31 -27.58
C LEU A 386 9.43 -3.13 -28.84
N SER A 387 8.58 -4.14 -29.13
CA SER A 387 8.73 -4.92 -30.35
C SER A 387 8.69 -4.03 -31.60
N ILE A 388 7.76 -3.09 -31.65
CA ILE A 388 7.62 -2.15 -32.78
C ILE A 388 8.85 -1.23 -32.87
N LEU A 389 9.32 -0.61 -31.78
CA LEU A 389 10.48 0.27 -31.79
C LEU A 389 11.74 -0.43 -32.29
N HIS A 390 12.03 -1.64 -31.82
CA HIS A 390 13.16 -2.44 -32.27
C HIS A 390 12.99 -2.89 -33.73
N GLY A 391 11.80 -3.39 -34.11
CA GLY A 391 11.54 -3.90 -35.44
C GLY A 391 11.50 -2.83 -36.54
N THR A 392 11.19 -1.58 -36.21
CA THR A 392 11.15 -0.46 -37.15
C THR A 392 12.46 0.31 -37.25
N GLY A 393 13.43 0.04 -36.36
CA GLY A 393 14.71 0.75 -36.33
C GLY A 393 14.62 2.17 -35.76
N ARG A 394 13.56 2.53 -35.03
CA ARG A 394 13.42 3.86 -34.41
C ARG A 394 14.42 4.13 -33.30
N LEU A 395 15.08 3.08 -32.80
CA LEU A 395 16.16 3.15 -31.80
C LEU A 395 17.56 3.19 -32.43
N GLY A 396 17.65 3.26 -33.77
CA GLY A 396 18.86 3.19 -34.58
C GLY A 396 18.72 2.13 -35.67
N GLU A 397 19.46 1.03 -35.59
CA GLU A 397 19.29 -0.10 -36.51
C GLU A 397 18.12 -1.02 -36.09
N ARG A 398 17.56 -1.71 -37.10
CA ARG A 398 16.51 -2.73 -36.83
C ARG A 398 17.10 -3.89 -36.04
N ASP A 399 16.55 -4.16 -34.86
CA ASP A 399 16.90 -5.33 -34.05
C ASP A 399 15.73 -6.34 -34.06
N LEU A 400 15.80 -7.28 -35.01
CA LEU A 400 14.77 -8.31 -35.15
C LEU A 400 14.78 -9.32 -34.02
N VAL A 401 15.92 -9.53 -33.34
CA VAL A 401 16.04 -10.43 -32.19
C VAL A 401 15.25 -9.86 -31.01
N GLN A 402 15.48 -8.59 -30.63
CA GLN A 402 14.72 -7.95 -29.55
C GLN A 402 13.25 -7.79 -29.93
N SER A 403 12.96 -7.38 -31.17
CA SER A 403 11.59 -7.27 -31.64
C SER A 403 10.82 -8.59 -31.49
N TYR A 404 11.40 -9.69 -31.93
CA TYR A 404 10.77 -11.02 -31.88
C TYR A 404 10.66 -11.53 -30.44
N LYS A 405 11.69 -11.31 -29.58
CA LYS A 405 11.61 -11.59 -28.14
C LYS A 405 10.41 -10.94 -27.50
N TRP A 406 10.22 -9.64 -27.69
CA TRP A 406 9.13 -8.89 -27.04
C TRP A 406 7.75 -9.30 -27.55
N VAL A 407 7.60 -9.60 -28.86
CA VAL A 407 6.32 -10.11 -29.36
C VAL A 407 5.99 -11.50 -28.82
N LEU A 408 7.00 -12.36 -28.62
CA LEU A 408 6.79 -13.67 -27.98
C LEU A 408 6.28 -13.54 -26.53
N LEU A 409 6.87 -12.62 -25.76
CA LEU A 409 6.44 -12.35 -24.38
C LEU A 409 5.02 -11.80 -24.34
N ALA A 410 4.67 -10.90 -25.26
CA ALA A 410 3.34 -10.34 -25.39
C ALA A 410 2.27 -11.39 -25.82
N ALA A 411 2.68 -12.42 -26.57
CA ALA A 411 1.76 -13.42 -27.12
C ALA A 411 1.12 -14.33 -26.05
N HIS A 412 1.74 -14.46 -24.86
CA HIS A 412 1.20 -15.29 -23.78
C HIS A 412 -0.20 -14.86 -23.28
N LEU A 413 -0.63 -13.64 -23.61
CA LEU A 413 -1.91 -13.06 -23.19
C LEU A 413 -2.96 -12.96 -24.31
N GLY A 414 -2.73 -13.59 -25.49
CA GLY A 414 -3.74 -13.77 -26.53
C GLY A 414 -4.20 -12.51 -27.27
N HIS A 415 -3.39 -11.44 -27.29
CA HIS A 415 -3.77 -10.20 -27.97
C HIS A 415 -3.69 -10.35 -29.49
N LEU A 416 -4.77 -10.02 -30.24
CA LEU A 416 -4.86 -10.17 -31.71
C LEU A 416 -3.70 -9.52 -32.47
N LYS A 417 -3.30 -8.31 -32.08
CA LYS A 417 -2.16 -7.58 -32.68
C LYS A 417 -0.82 -8.29 -32.55
N THR A 418 -0.65 -9.16 -31.55
CA THR A 418 0.58 -9.95 -31.35
C THR A 418 0.78 -10.97 -32.47
N ALA A 419 -0.30 -11.64 -32.89
CA ALA A 419 -0.23 -12.64 -33.95
C ALA A 419 0.12 -12.00 -35.31
N GLU A 420 -0.45 -10.84 -35.60
CA GLU A 420 -0.15 -10.09 -36.83
C GLU A 420 1.30 -9.62 -36.87
N LEU A 421 1.78 -8.99 -35.78
CA LEU A 421 3.15 -8.49 -35.69
C LEU A 421 4.16 -9.64 -35.76
N ARG A 422 3.88 -10.74 -35.08
CA ARG A 422 4.70 -11.94 -35.15
C ARG A 422 4.81 -12.50 -36.59
N SER A 423 3.69 -12.62 -37.30
CA SER A 423 3.66 -13.08 -38.69
C SER A 423 4.45 -12.16 -39.63
N LEU A 424 4.45 -10.85 -39.36
CA LEU A 424 5.26 -9.90 -40.13
C LEU A 424 6.75 -10.11 -39.86
N LEU A 425 7.16 -10.25 -38.61
CA LEU A 425 8.55 -10.46 -38.24
C LEU A 425 9.10 -11.81 -38.75
N GLU A 426 8.26 -12.85 -38.79
CA GLU A 426 8.64 -14.18 -39.31
C GLU A 426 9.04 -14.20 -40.81
N LYS A 427 8.71 -13.15 -41.57
CA LYS A 427 9.14 -13.00 -42.97
C LYS A 427 10.57 -12.48 -43.12
N ASP A 428 11.02 -11.70 -42.12
CA ASP A 428 12.29 -10.99 -42.19
C ASP A 428 13.38 -11.63 -41.29
N ILE A 429 12.99 -12.37 -40.23
CA ILE A 429 13.91 -12.92 -39.24
C ILE A 429 14.59 -14.20 -39.75
N THR A 430 15.91 -14.30 -39.60
CA THR A 430 16.65 -15.53 -39.88
C THR A 430 16.45 -16.58 -38.78
N GLU A 431 16.68 -17.85 -39.10
CA GLU A 431 16.55 -18.97 -38.11
C GLU A 431 17.51 -18.80 -36.92
N ALA A 432 18.71 -18.28 -37.13
CA ALA A 432 19.66 -17.98 -36.06
C ALA A 432 19.14 -16.86 -35.13
N GLN A 433 18.61 -15.77 -35.68
CA GLN A 433 18.03 -14.69 -34.93
C GLN A 433 16.78 -15.14 -34.15
N ARG A 434 15.94 -15.96 -34.77
CA ARG A 434 14.76 -16.54 -34.16
C ARG A 434 15.12 -17.43 -32.96
N THR A 435 16.14 -18.27 -33.11
CA THR A 435 16.62 -19.12 -32.03
C THR A 435 17.11 -18.30 -30.84
N GLU A 436 17.88 -17.25 -31.12
CA GLU A 436 18.37 -16.35 -30.06
C GLU A 436 17.21 -15.58 -29.37
N ALA A 437 16.25 -15.10 -30.10
CA ALA A 437 15.06 -14.44 -29.53
C ALA A 437 14.24 -15.38 -28.63
N LEU A 438 14.09 -16.64 -29.04
CA LEU A 438 13.44 -17.68 -28.23
C LEU A 438 14.21 -17.95 -26.95
N ARG A 439 15.56 -18.00 -27.00
CA ARG A 439 16.42 -18.17 -25.83
C ARG A 439 16.20 -17.01 -24.85
N LEU A 440 16.30 -15.76 -25.32
CA LEU A 440 16.10 -14.55 -24.52
C LEU A 440 14.69 -14.48 -23.90
N ALA A 441 13.67 -14.87 -24.65
CA ALA A 441 12.31 -14.92 -24.12
C ALA A 441 12.11 -15.97 -23.00
N ARG A 442 12.76 -17.13 -23.09
CA ARG A 442 12.73 -18.17 -22.05
C ARG A 442 13.48 -17.77 -20.78
N GLU A 443 14.57 -17.03 -20.93
CA GLU A 443 15.39 -16.54 -19.81
C GLU A 443 14.79 -15.33 -19.13
N TYR A 444 13.87 -14.64 -19.79
CA TYR A 444 13.23 -13.45 -19.26
C TYR A 444 12.48 -13.76 -17.95
N ARG A 445 12.72 -12.95 -16.94
CA ARG A 445 12.01 -13.02 -15.65
C ARG A 445 11.40 -11.65 -15.39
N PRO A 446 10.07 -11.55 -15.43
CA PRO A 446 9.40 -10.30 -15.06
C PRO A 446 9.71 -9.96 -13.60
N VAL A 447 9.92 -8.69 -13.34
CA VAL A 447 10.02 -8.19 -11.97
C VAL A 447 8.61 -8.28 -11.37
N PRO A 448 8.42 -8.94 -10.22
CA PRO A 448 7.12 -8.96 -9.59
C PRO A 448 6.68 -7.51 -9.35
N VAL A 449 5.51 -7.15 -9.85
CA VAL A 449 4.86 -5.89 -9.48
C VAL A 449 4.78 -5.87 -7.97
N ILE A 450 5.36 -4.86 -7.33
CA ILE A 450 4.98 -4.53 -5.95
C ILE A 450 3.53 -4.05 -6.10
N GLU A 451 2.58 -4.98 -5.95
CA GLU A 451 1.17 -4.64 -5.98
C GLU A 451 0.89 -3.61 -4.89
N GLU A 452 0.88 -2.32 -5.24
CA GLU A 452 -0.16 -1.46 -4.71
C GLU A 452 -1.44 -2.20 -5.10
N VAL A 453 -2.20 -2.69 -4.12
CA VAL A 453 -3.41 -3.51 -4.33
C VAL A 453 -4.14 -2.97 -5.55
N PRO A 454 -4.15 -3.69 -6.70
CA PRO A 454 -4.84 -3.18 -7.87
C PRO A 454 -6.31 -3.01 -7.49
N PRO A 455 -6.95 -1.90 -7.89
CA PRO A 455 -8.39 -1.81 -7.81
C PRO A 455 -8.96 -3.06 -8.48
N LEU A 456 -9.98 -3.67 -7.88
CA LEU A 456 -10.68 -4.89 -8.34
C LEU A 456 -11.21 -4.82 -9.79
N GLU A 457 -10.98 -3.73 -10.49
CA GLU A 457 -11.51 -3.40 -11.81
C GLU A 457 -10.84 -4.15 -12.96
N ASN A 458 -9.63 -4.68 -12.80
CA ASN A 458 -8.93 -5.39 -13.87
C ASN A 458 -9.13 -6.92 -13.85
N ARG A 459 -9.89 -7.46 -12.92
CA ARG A 459 -10.43 -8.81 -13.09
C ARG A 459 -11.65 -8.71 -14.02
N ARG A 460 -11.42 -8.88 -15.32
CA ARG A 460 -12.49 -9.14 -16.28
C ARG A 460 -13.33 -10.29 -15.71
N MET A 461 -14.64 -10.06 -15.59
CA MET A 461 -15.58 -11.15 -15.53
C MET A 461 -15.43 -11.93 -16.84
N GLU A 462 -14.85 -13.12 -16.78
CA GLU A 462 -15.16 -14.20 -17.69
C GLU A 462 -16.45 -14.86 -17.22
#